data_74c7c3694ce2c852323232e100c6c7e1
#
_entry.id   74c7c3694ce2c852323232e100c6c7e1
#
_cell.length_a   1.000
_cell.length_b   1.000
_cell.length_c   1.000
_cell.angle_alpha   90.00
_cell.angle_beta   90.00
_cell.angle_gamma   90.00
#
_symmetry.space_group_name_H-M   'P 1'
#
loop_
_entity.id
_entity.type
_entity.pdbx_description
1 polymer ?
#
loop_
_entity_poly.entity_id
_entity_poly.type
_entity_poly.pdbx_seq_one_letter_code
_entity_poly.pdbx_strand_id
1 'polypeptide(L)'
;EDSRVVWFVLSGDGALNAVTLSDGTKLPLGYKLLPGFAANRLQGLKANQNFIQRLVFFRDGIQLWKQSPIIGWGVGGVEGQLTSVQSFYYESKYIHNQLIQIMDEAGILGLGCFLFLLGSAIWTLVRRRKEEDPLLAMLAACLTMMICHSMTEVVWSAQMYQVVVYVIFAVLIIRFAPAAEGKRSLAAGTALAAILGAILVVFTALQASSLLAASSFRAAEDEDLSVSQFVARLQKLDRMEVYDDSTYQINAMANALQMDNVTGRGIAAGYAKKLEATGEFDNCYHAAAYYYLPLRDFTGFFRVSQVGLMQEASNPDAWNSITNLYTQAAQQLEPEELEEFLPGIADFAAKLEDFNHSGRLEQIVLKEENQAFLDIAVSLTESGADGETAYGILSALLGE
;
A
#
# COMPACT_ATOMS: atom_id res chain seq x y z
N GLU A 1 -22.71 17.87 9.45
CA GLU A 1 -21.75 18.99 9.51
C GLU A 1 -22.39 20.16 10.26
N ASP A 2 -21.86 20.43 11.43
CA ASP A 2 -22.32 21.53 12.29
C ASP A 2 -21.60 22.81 11.81
N SER A 3 -22.17 23.53 10.84
CA SER A 3 -21.62 24.80 10.35
C SER A 3 -21.86 25.90 11.39
N ARG A 4 -20.81 26.20 12.20
CA ARG A 4 -20.89 27.28 13.19
C ARG A 4 -20.37 28.57 12.58
N VAL A 5 -21.17 29.63 12.65
CA VAL A 5 -20.74 30.97 12.28
C VAL A 5 -19.76 31.50 13.31
N VAL A 6 -18.62 32.00 12.84
CA VAL A 6 -17.55 32.54 13.68
C VAL A 6 -17.33 34.03 13.33
N TRP A 7 -17.38 34.90 14.34
CA TRP A 7 -17.17 36.34 14.17
C TRP A 7 -15.73 36.71 14.56
N PHE A 8 -15.05 37.43 13.69
CA PHE A 8 -13.70 37.92 13.92
C PHE A 8 -13.71 39.43 14.14
N VAL A 9 -13.00 39.91 15.17
CA VAL A 9 -12.74 41.33 15.37
C VAL A 9 -11.25 41.58 15.12
N LEU A 10 -10.96 42.36 14.07
CA LEU A 10 -9.60 42.77 13.73
C LEU A 10 -9.32 44.18 14.22
N SER A 11 -8.11 44.45 14.69
CA SER A 11 -7.61 45.78 14.95
C SER A 11 -7.22 46.50 13.64
N GLY A 12 -7.01 47.83 13.70
CA GLY A 12 -6.67 48.64 12.54
C GLY A 12 -5.36 48.27 11.83
N ASP A 13 -4.49 47.54 12.49
CA ASP A 13 -3.25 46.96 11.99
C ASP A 13 -3.43 45.53 11.44
N GLY A 14 -4.65 45.01 11.40
CA GLY A 14 -4.99 43.67 10.90
C GLY A 14 -4.78 42.56 11.90
N ALA A 15 -4.42 42.86 13.16
CA ALA A 15 -4.30 41.83 14.20
C ALA A 15 -5.65 41.35 14.70
N LEU A 16 -5.76 40.05 14.96
CA LEU A 16 -6.99 39.42 15.48
C LEU A 16 -7.19 39.75 16.96
N ASN A 17 -8.22 40.50 17.31
CA ASN A 17 -8.48 40.94 18.68
C ASN A 17 -9.50 40.06 19.42
N ALA A 18 -10.45 39.49 18.74
CA ALA A 18 -11.41 38.59 19.33
C ALA A 18 -11.98 37.59 18.31
N VAL A 19 -12.32 36.43 18.78
CA VAL A 19 -13.10 35.42 18.06
C VAL A 19 -14.31 35.05 18.91
N THR A 20 -15.51 35.17 18.34
CA THR A 20 -16.76 34.87 19.03
C THR A 20 -17.56 33.88 18.20
N LEU A 21 -18.04 32.82 18.79
CA LEU A 21 -18.95 31.88 18.17
C LEU A 21 -20.37 32.44 18.06
N SER A 22 -21.22 31.85 17.24
CA SER A 22 -22.62 32.26 17.04
C SER A 22 -23.47 32.22 18.32
N ASP A 23 -23.06 31.46 19.32
CA ASP A 23 -23.69 31.37 20.64
C ASP A 23 -23.19 32.46 21.63
N GLY A 24 -22.36 33.39 21.19
CA GLY A 24 -21.74 34.43 22.00
C GLY A 24 -20.52 34.02 22.80
N THR A 25 -20.08 32.75 22.71
CA THR A 25 -18.88 32.26 23.39
C THR A 25 -17.63 32.90 22.81
N LYS A 26 -16.84 33.60 23.66
CA LYS A 26 -15.55 34.17 23.26
C LYS A 26 -14.45 33.12 23.36
N LEU A 27 -13.75 32.87 22.27
CA LEU A 27 -12.61 31.98 22.25
C LEU A 27 -11.35 32.68 22.76
N PRO A 28 -10.55 32.04 23.62
CA PRO A 28 -9.29 32.62 24.08
C PRO A 28 -8.27 32.69 22.94
N LEU A 29 -7.71 33.87 22.70
CA LEU A 29 -6.72 34.11 21.62
C LEU A 29 -5.27 33.87 22.05
N GLY A 30 -4.99 33.32 23.21
CA GLY A 30 -3.64 33.11 23.68
C GLY A 30 -3.49 31.96 24.66
N TYR A 31 -2.28 31.44 24.75
CA TYR A 31 -1.88 30.43 25.71
C TYR A 31 -1.23 31.11 26.93
N LYS A 32 -1.85 31.05 28.09
CA LYS A 32 -1.41 31.75 29.30
C LYS A 32 0.01 31.41 29.78
N LEU A 33 0.58 30.29 29.33
CA LEU A 33 1.85 29.75 29.79
C LEU A 33 2.95 29.64 28.74
N LEU A 34 2.69 30.09 27.50
CA LEU A 34 3.64 29.98 26.39
C LEU A 34 4.06 31.36 25.86
N PRO A 35 5.36 31.56 25.56
CA PRO A 35 5.82 32.74 24.84
C PRO A 35 5.06 32.91 23.51
N GLY A 36 4.79 34.17 23.10
CA GLY A 36 3.96 34.47 21.93
C GLY A 36 4.42 33.78 20.64
N PHE A 37 5.74 33.64 20.41
CA PHE A 37 6.26 32.94 19.25
C PHE A 37 5.92 31.43 19.26
N ALA A 38 5.91 30.78 20.42
CA ALA A 38 5.55 29.39 20.57
C ALA A 38 4.03 29.20 20.44
N ALA A 39 3.25 30.10 21.05
CA ALA A 39 1.80 30.11 20.96
C ALA A 39 1.33 30.26 19.49
N ASN A 40 1.89 31.20 18.76
CA ASN A 40 1.58 31.43 17.35
C ASN A 40 1.92 30.21 16.46
N ARG A 41 3.05 29.55 16.71
CA ARG A 41 3.41 28.33 15.98
C ARG A 41 2.46 27.16 16.30
N LEU A 42 2.05 26.99 17.55
CA LEU A 42 1.10 25.95 17.93
C LEU A 42 -0.31 26.21 17.39
N GLN A 43 -0.74 27.47 17.32
CA GLN A 43 -2.01 27.84 16.67
C GLN A 43 -1.96 27.58 15.16
N GLY A 44 -0.83 27.91 14.50
CA GLY A 44 -0.61 27.66 13.09
C GLY A 44 -0.57 26.15 12.71
N LEU A 45 -0.19 25.28 13.65
CA LEU A 45 -0.17 23.83 13.40
C LEU A 45 -1.56 23.25 13.09
N LYS A 46 -2.60 23.70 13.79
CA LYS A 46 -3.98 23.23 13.54
C LYS A 46 -4.56 23.67 12.20
N ALA A 47 -3.99 24.72 11.60
CA ALA A 47 -4.35 25.20 10.27
C ALA A 47 -3.33 24.77 9.19
N ASN A 48 -2.28 24.05 9.58
CA ASN A 48 -1.26 23.56 8.67
C ASN A 48 -1.77 22.30 7.95
N GLN A 49 -1.92 22.40 6.63
CA GLN A 49 -2.37 21.31 5.79
C GLN A 49 -1.52 20.04 5.97
N ASN A 50 -0.20 20.17 6.04
CA ASN A 50 0.69 19.01 6.24
C ASN A 50 0.47 18.31 7.58
N PHE A 51 0.13 19.07 8.64
CA PHE A 51 -0.17 18.49 9.94
C PHE A 51 -1.49 17.73 9.93
N ILE A 52 -2.52 18.32 9.32
CA ILE A 52 -3.83 17.65 9.16
C ILE A 52 -3.69 16.39 8.32
N GLN A 53 -2.96 16.45 7.22
CA GLN A 53 -2.68 15.30 6.36
C GLN A 53 -2.01 14.15 7.14
N ARG A 54 -1.02 14.46 7.98
CA ARG A 54 -0.37 13.43 8.82
C ARG A 54 -1.34 12.78 9.82
N LEU A 55 -2.28 13.57 10.38
CA LEU A 55 -3.31 12.99 11.26
C LEU A 55 -4.22 12.01 10.51
N VAL A 56 -4.52 12.28 9.25
CA VAL A 56 -5.25 11.34 8.38
C VAL A 56 -4.41 10.08 8.17
N PHE A 57 -3.15 10.20 7.79
CA PHE A 57 -2.25 9.06 7.63
C PHE A 57 -2.17 8.20 8.89
N PHE A 58 -2.06 8.83 10.06
CA PHE A 58 -2.01 8.10 11.34
C PHE A 58 -3.31 7.35 11.63
N ARG A 59 -4.45 7.96 11.33
CA ARG A 59 -5.76 7.32 11.48
C ARG A 59 -5.87 6.11 10.57
N ASP A 60 -5.55 6.28 9.29
CA ASP A 60 -5.68 5.26 8.28
C ASP A 60 -4.65 4.13 8.51
N GLY A 61 -3.40 4.43 8.93
CA GLY A 61 -2.45 3.43 9.38
C GLY A 61 -2.96 2.62 10.58
N ILE A 62 -3.53 3.25 11.60
CA ILE A 62 -4.12 2.50 12.72
C ILE A 62 -5.28 1.60 12.25
N GLN A 63 -6.05 2.01 11.25
CA GLN A 63 -7.10 1.18 10.66
C GLN A 63 -6.50 -0.02 9.92
N LEU A 64 -5.44 0.20 9.15
CA LEU A 64 -4.71 -0.83 8.43
C LEU A 64 -4.09 -1.86 9.39
N TRP A 65 -3.40 -1.39 10.45
CA TRP A 65 -2.85 -2.27 11.48
C TRP A 65 -3.90 -3.20 12.10
N LYS A 66 -5.11 -2.72 12.36
CA LYS A 66 -6.18 -3.55 12.95
C LYS A 66 -6.55 -4.77 12.11
N GLN A 67 -6.29 -4.75 10.81
CA GLN A 67 -6.57 -5.89 9.92
C GLN A 67 -5.50 -6.99 10.04
N SER A 68 -4.23 -6.63 10.37
CA SER A 68 -3.14 -7.60 10.62
C SER A 68 -2.32 -7.23 11.87
N PRO A 69 -2.89 -7.33 13.10
CA PRO A 69 -2.29 -6.69 14.27
C PRO A 69 -1.06 -7.38 14.84
N ILE A 70 -0.84 -8.68 14.58
CA ILE A 70 0.23 -9.47 15.20
C ILE A 70 1.52 -9.41 14.39
N ILE A 71 1.45 -9.71 13.11
CA ILE A 71 2.62 -9.83 12.23
C ILE A 71 2.72 -8.71 11.18
N GLY A 72 1.67 -7.86 11.05
CA GLY A 72 1.60 -6.82 10.04
C GLY A 72 1.36 -7.37 8.62
N TRP A 73 1.57 -6.50 7.62
CA TRP A 73 1.35 -6.78 6.20
C TRP A 73 2.65 -7.09 5.44
N GLY A 74 3.78 -7.11 6.15
CA GLY A 74 5.10 -7.23 5.51
C GLY A 74 5.68 -5.86 5.10
N VAL A 75 6.93 -5.89 4.67
CA VAL A 75 7.63 -4.69 4.18
C VAL A 75 6.97 -4.21 2.89
N GLY A 76 6.65 -2.91 2.82
CA GLY A 76 5.87 -2.35 1.71
C GLY A 76 4.36 -2.54 1.82
N GLY A 77 3.88 -3.25 2.85
CA GLY A 77 2.45 -3.50 3.06
C GLY A 77 1.60 -2.23 3.21
N VAL A 78 2.19 -1.13 3.67
CA VAL A 78 1.51 0.18 3.70
C VAL A 78 1.21 0.65 2.28
N GLU A 79 2.19 0.65 1.37
CA GLU A 79 2.01 1.07 -0.02
C GLU A 79 0.94 0.24 -0.73
N GLY A 80 0.94 -1.08 -0.52
CA GLY A 80 0.02 -1.99 -1.20
C GLY A 80 -1.39 -2.08 -0.59
N GLN A 81 -1.59 -1.70 0.68
CA GLN A 81 -2.86 -1.94 1.37
C GLN A 81 -3.55 -0.67 1.87
N LEU A 82 -2.86 0.49 1.85
CA LEU A 82 -3.37 1.72 2.44
C LEU A 82 -4.68 2.20 1.78
N THR A 83 -4.80 2.04 0.48
CA THR A 83 -5.98 2.42 -0.32
C THR A 83 -7.26 1.71 0.13
N SER A 84 -7.16 0.50 0.69
CA SER A 84 -8.30 -0.27 1.21
C SER A 84 -8.99 0.38 2.42
N VAL A 85 -8.28 1.24 3.18
CA VAL A 85 -8.80 1.88 4.41
C VAL A 85 -8.97 3.39 4.30
N GLN A 86 -8.56 4.00 3.20
CA GLN A 86 -8.68 5.44 2.98
C GLN A 86 -10.13 5.88 2.85
N SER A 87 -10.47 7.00 3.46
CA SER A 87 -11.79 7.64 3.29
C SER A 87 -11.88 8.57 2.07
N PHE A 88 -10.74 8.96 1.50
CA PHE A 88 -10.54 9.64 0.22
C PHE A 88 -9.17 9.27 -0.31
N TYR A 89 -8.98 9.36 -1.62
CA TYR A 89 -7.73 8.96 -2.25
C TYR A 89 -6.59 9.95 -1.98
N TYR A 90 -5.45 9.44 -1.58
CA TYR A 90 -4.17 10.13 -1.58
C TYR A 90 -3.06 9.10 -1.77
N GLU A 91 -2.06 9.45 -2.52
CA GLU A 91 -0.90 8.59 -2.73
C GLU A 91 0.11 8.79 -1.60
N SER A 92 0.46 7.73 -0.90
CA SER A 92 1.53 7.73 0.08
C SER A 92 2.11 6.34 0.28
N LYS A 93 3.43 6.25 0.21
CA LYS A 93 4.19 5.01 0.53
C LYS A 93 4.36 4.79 2.03
N TYR A 94 4.14 5.81 2.85
CA TYR A 94 4.48 5.81 4.26
C TYR A 94 3.43 6.53 5.11
N ILE A 95 3.30 6.09 6.35
CA ILE A 95 2.39 6.70 7.34
C ILE A 95 2.96 7.99 7.97
N HIS A 96 4.23 8.34 7.70
CA HIS A 96 4.94 9.46 8.32
C HIS A 96 4.99 9.41 9.86
N ASN A 97 5.00 8.21 10.40
CA ASN A 97 5.24 7.90 11.80
C ASN A 97 5.85 6.50 11.92
N GLN A 98 7.08 6.41 12.39
CA GLN A 98 7.82 5.15 12.41
C GLN A 98 7.18 4.07 13.26
N LEU A 99 6.50 4.43 14.37
CA LEU A 99 5.86 3.43 15.22
C LEU A 99 4.66 2.80 14.52
N ILE A 100 3.82 3.63 13.88
CA ILE A 100 2.66 3.16 13.13
C ILE A 100 3.13 2.35 11.91
N GLN A 101 4.15 2.83 11.19
CA GLN A 101 4.73 2.09 10.06
C GLN A 101 5.20 0.68 10.47
N ILE A 102 5.92 0.56 11.59
CA ILE A 102 6.34 -0.76 12.10
C ILE A 102 5.14 -1.62 12.51
N MET A 103 4.10 -1.02 13.07
CA MET A 103 2.87 -1.74 13.40
C MET A 103 2.19 -2.29 12.15
N ASP A 104 2.14 -1.50 11.07
CA ASP A 104 1.54 -1.90 9.81
C ASP A 104 2.36 -2.99 9.11
N GLU A 105 3.68 -2.84 9.07
CA GLU A 105 4.55 -3.78 8.35
C GLU A 105 4.95 -5.04 9.14
N ALA A 106 5.15 -4.91 10.45
CA ALA A 106 5.68 -6.01 11.28
C ALA A 106 4.82 -6.34 12.52
N GLY A 107 3.67 -5.72 12.64
CA GLY A 107 2.72 -5.93 13.72
C GLY A 107 3.25 -5.55 15.10
N ILE A 108 2.52 -5.99 16.12
CA ILE A 108 2.91 -5.74 17.52
C ILE A 108 4.23 -6.45 17.88
N LEU A 109 4.55 -7.55 17.20
CA LEU A 109 5.82 -8.27 17.42
C LEU A 109 7.01 -7.43 16.97
N GLY A 110 6.93 -6.84 15.76
CA GLY A 110 7.98 -5.94 15.26
C GLY A 110 8.11 -4.68 16.10
N LEU A 111 6.98 -4.08 16.48
CA LEU A 111 6.98 -2.93 17.39
C LEU A 111 7.63 -3.27 18.74
N GLY A 112 7.33 -4.44 19.32
CA GLY A 112 7.93 -4.91 20.56
C GLY A 112 9.46 -5.04 20.45
N CYS A 113 9.96 -5.63 19.38
CA CYS A 113 11.41 -5.72 19.10
C CYS A 113 12.05 -4.34 18.95
N PHE A 114 11.42 -3.44 18.22
CA PHE A 114 11.90 -2.07 18.04
C PHE A 114 11.95 -1.30 19.35
N LEU A 115 10.90 -1.35 20.15
CA LEU A 115 10.84 -0.69 21.45
C LEU A 115 11.84 -1.30 22.45
N PHE A 116 12.08 -2.61 22.40
CA PHE A 116 13.11 -3.26 23.19
C PHE A 116 14.52 -2.75 22.83
N LEU A 117 14.82 -2.67 21.54
CA LEU A 117 16.10 -2.13 21.05
C LEU A 117 16.29 -0.67 21.50
N LEU A 118 15.29 0.16 21.27
CA LEU A 118 15.30 1.57 21.64
C LEU A 118 15.40 1.76 23.17
N GLY A 119 14.62 1.00 23.93
CA GLY A 119 14.62 1.01 25.38
C GLY A 119 15.98 0.59 25.96
N SER A 120 16.64 -0.40 25.35
CA SER A 120 17.99 -0.82 25.78
C SER A 120 19.05 0.26 25.57
N ALA A 121 18.96 1.01 24.47
CA ALA A 121 19.82 2.16 24.20
C ALA A 121 19.58 3.29 25.21
N ILE A 122 18.32 3.66 25.43
CA ILE A 122 17.94 4.68 26.42
C ILE A 122 18.41 4.25 27.83
N TRP A 123 18.18 2.99 28.19
CA TRP A 123 18.63 2.45 29.48
C TRP A 123 20.14 2.60 29.66
N THR A 124 20.93 2.28 28.65
CA THR A 124 22.38 2.42 28.66
C THR A 124 22.79 3.87 28.91
N LEU A 125 22.20 4.83 28.20
CA LEU A 125 22.45 6.26 28.36
C LEU A 125 22.08 6.74 29.77
N VAL A 126 20.90 6.36 30.26
CA VAL A 126 20.44 6.76 31.61
C VAL A 126 21.34 6.18 32.71
N ARG A 127 21.78 4.94 32.55
CA ARG A 127 22.67 4.30 33.54
C ARG A 127 24.05 4.95 33.59
N ARG A 128 24.55 5.43 32.46
CA ARG A 128 25.86 6.08 32.30
C ARG A 128 25.81 7.62 32.43
N ARG A 129 24.66 8.21 32.72
CA ARG A 129 24.43 9.67 32.72
C ARG A 129 25.36 10.50 33.61
N LYS A 130 26.05 9.87 34.58
CA LYS A 130 27.00 10.52 35.48
C LYS A 130 28.43 10.51 34.94
N GLU A 131 28.70 9.83 33.85
CA GLU A 131 30.00 9.82 33.17
C GLU A 131 30.16 11.12 32.36
N GLU A 132 31.26 11.83 32.59
CA GLU A 132 31.60 13.05 31.86
C GLU A 132 32.31 12.72 30.55
N ASP A 133 31.67 11.85 29.70
CA ASP A 133 32.19 11.46 28.40
C ASP A 133 31.44 12.26 27.30
N PRO A 134 32.15 13.14 26.55
CA PRO A 134 31.52 13.92 25.49
C PRO A 134 30.84 13.05 24.43
N LEU A 135 31.35 11.85 24.14
CA LEU A 135 30.77 10.91 23.20
C LEU A 135 29.38 10.44 23.68
N LEU A 136 29.23 10.19 24.98
CA LEU A 136 27.94 9.82 25.57
C LEU A 136 26.89 10.90 25.38
N ALA A 137 27.27 12.16 25.60
CA ALA A 137 26.39 13.33 25.40
C ALA A 137 25.99 13.48 23.94
N MET A 138 26.93 13.30 23.02
CA MET A 138 26.66 13.32 21.57
C MET A 138 25.71 12.20 21.16
N LEU A 139 25.92 10.97 21.61
CA LEU A 139 25.06 9.83 21.30
C LEU A 139 23.65 10.02 21.88
N ALA A 140 23.52 10.59 23.07
CA ALA A 140 22.25 10.93 23.68
C ALA A 140 21.49 11.98 22.85
N ALA A 141 22.17 13.03 22.37
CA ALA A 141 21.58 14.04 21.51
C ALA A 141 21.12 13.43 20.16
N CYS A 142 21.96 12.62 19.54
CA CYS A 142 21.61 11.91 18.29
C CYS A 142 20.39 11.00 18.47
N LEU A 143 20.37 10.20 19.52
CA LEU A 143 19.23 9.30 19.79
C LEU A 143 17.95 10.08 20.07
N THR A 144 18.02 11.17 20.83
CA THR A 144 16.86 12.04 21.08
C THR A 144 16.32 12.64 19.79
N MET A 145 17.21 13.17 18.93
CA MET A 145 16.83 13.69 17.61
C MET A 145 16.18 12.62 16.74
N MET A 146 16.75 11.42 16.73
CA MET A 146 16.19 10.29 15.97
C MET A 146 14.78 9.94 16.44
N ILE A 147 14.55 9.84 17.75
CA ILE A 147 13.24 9.54 18.33
C ILE A 147 12.24 10.62 17.94
N CYS A 148 12.57 11.89 18.15
CA CYS A 148 11.68 13.00 17.83
C CYS A 148 11.33 13.04 16.34
N HIS A 149 12.33 12.83 15.46
CA HIS A 149 12.12 12.83 14.01
C HIS A 149 11.25 11.65 13.57
N SER A 150 11.46 10.47 14.15
CA SER A 150 10.69 9.26 13.84
C SER A 150 9.20 9.36 14.21
N MET A 151 8.80 10.32 15.05
CA MET A 151 7.40 10.56 15.39
C MET A 151 6.63 11.30 14.27
N THR A 152 7.34 11.97 13.39
CA THR A 152 6.75 12.80 12.33
C THR A 152 7.17 12.41 10.92
N GLU A 153 8.13 11.49 10.79
CA GLU A 153 8.64 10.99 9.51
C GLU A 153 9.10 9.54 9.60
N VAL A 154 9.10 8.84 8.47
CA VAL A 154 9.60 7.46 8.34
C VAL A 154 11.05 7.51 7.84
N VAL A 155 11.93 8.09 8.65
CA VAL A 155 13.34 8.28 8.29
C VAL A 155 14.12 6.97 8.18
N TRP A 156 13.61 5.89 8.79
CA TRP A 156 14.21 4.57 8.73
C TRP A 156 14.03 3.88 7.37
N SER A 157 13.18 4.40 6.49
CA SER A 157 13.09 3.93 5.11
C SER A 157 14.33 4.28 4.28
N ALA A 158 15.08 5.32 4.67
CA ALA A 158 16.30 5.71 3.99
C ALA A 158 17.50 4.85 4.42
N GLN A 159 18.06 4.06 3.50
CA GLN A 159 19.16 3.13 3.76
C GLN A 159 20.36 3.79 4.47
N MET A 160 20.77 4.97 4.02
CA MET A 160 21.89 5.71 4.63
C MET A 160 21.60 6.11 6.07
N TYR A 161 20.35 6.45 6.38
CA TYR A 161 19.94 6.75 7.75
C TYR A 161 20.00 5.50 8.63
N GLN A 162 19.58 4.35 8.14
CA GLN A 162 19.68 3.07 8.86
C GLN A 162 21.13 2.76 9.22
N VAL A 163 22.08 2.96 8.30
CA VAL A 163 23.52 2.74 8.57
C VAL A 163 23.99 3.62 9.74
N VAL A 164 23.65 4.92 9.74
CA VAL A 164 24.00 5.83 10.83
C VAL A 164 23.41 5.38 12.16
N VAL A 165 22.15 4.95 12.15
CA VAL A 165 21.44 4.44 13.33
C VAL A 165 22.13 3.20 13.87
N TYR A 166 22.46 2.23 13.03
CA TYR A 166 23.15 1.00 13.44
C TYR A 166 24.55 1.29 14.00
N VAL A 167 25.27 2.28 13.43
CA VAL A 167 26.56 2.72 13.97
C VAL A 167 26.38 3.32 15.38
N ILE A 168 25.37 4.15 15.60
CA ILE A 168 25.06 4.72 16.92
C ILE A 168 24.80 3.60 17.95
N PHE A 169 23.94 2.64 17.61
CA PHE A 169 23.67 1.50 18.48
C PHE A 169 24.91 0.65 18.74
N ALA A 170 25.72 0.37 17.70
CA ALA A 170 26.96 -0.38 17.84
C ALA A 170 27.95 0.32 18.78
N VAL A 171 28.15 1.63 18.64
CA VAL A 171 29.02 2.42 19.51
C VAL A 171 28.51 2.42 20.95
N LEU A 172 27.19 2.58 21.16
CA LEU A 172 26.59 2.50 22.48
C LEU A 172 26.84 1.15 23.15
N ILE A 173 26.66 0.06 22.41
CA ILE A 173 26.87 -1.30 22.93
C ILE A 173 28.36 -1.54 23.21
N ILE A 174 29.24 -1.27 22.25
CA ILE A 174 30.68 -1.60 22.38
C ILE A 174 31.34 -0.77 23.48
N ARG A 175 30.99 0.51 23.57
CA ARG A 175 31.70 1.46 24.46
C ARG A 175 31.09 1.56 25.86
N PHE A 176 29.76 1.45 26.00
CA PHE A 176 29.03 1.79 27.18
C PHE A 176 28.20 0.66 27.80
N ALA A 177 27.93 -0.43 27.06
CA ALA A 177 27.27 -1.58 27.67
C ALA A 177 28.15 -2.17 28.81
N PRO A 178 27.55 -2.65 29.91
CA PRO A 178 28.30 -3.32 30.94
C PRO A 178 29.02 -4.52 30.35
N ALA A 179 30.32 -4.62 30.71
CA ALA A 179 31.11 -5.80 30.34
C ALA A 179 30.42 -7.05 30.91
N ALA A 180 30.13 -8.00 30.01
CA ALA A 180 29.52 -9.25 30.45
C ALA A 180 30.60 -10.09 31.15
N GLU A 181 30.49 -10.25 32.46
CA GLU A 181 31.40 -11.08 33.24
C GLU A 181 31.07 -12.57 33.05
N GLY A 182 32.02 -13.33 32.53
CA GLY A 182 32.02 -14.79 32.56
C GLY A 182 31.97 -15.49 31.21
N LYS A 183 32.46 -16.74 31.17
CA LYS A 183 32.53 -17.62 29.98
C LYS A 183 31.17 -17.89 29.30
N ARG A 184 30.07 -17.81 30.07
CA ARG A 184 28.69 -17.99 29.51
C ARG A 184 28.28 -16.85 28.57
N SER A 185 28.74 -15.62 28.79
CA SER A 185 28.41 -14.48 27.97
C SER A 185 29.16 -14.48 26.64
N LEU A 186 30.42 -14.97 26.64
CA LEU A 186 31.19 -15.13 25.39
C LEU A 186 30.55 -16.19 24.50
N ALA A 187 30.14 -17.34 25.08
CA ALA A 187 29.45 -18.39 24.35
C ALA A 187 28.10 -17.93 23.77
N ALA A 188 27.32 -17.15 24.53
CA ALA A 188 26.08 -16.57 24.06
C ALA A 188 26.30 -15.53 22.94
N GLY A 189 27.34 -14.71 23.04
CA GLY A 189 27.71 -13.74 22.00
C GLY A 189 28.15 -14.41 20.69
N THR A 190 28.97 -15.47 20.79
CA THR A 190 29.38 -16.24 19.60
C THR A 190 28.22 -16.99 18.96
N ALA A 191 27.32 -17.56 19.77
CA ALA A 191 26.10 -18.21 19.25
C ALA A 191 25.19 -17.21 18.52
N LEU A 192 24.96 -16.01 19.10
CA LEU A 192 24.18 -14.96 18.47
C LEU A 192 24.84 -14.48 17.17
N ALA A 193 26.16 -14.26 17.15
CA ALA A 193 26.88 -13.87 15.94
C ALA A 193 26.79 -14.94 14.84
N ALA A 194 26.86 -16.23 15.22
CA ALA A 194 26.69 -17.33 14.27
C ALA A 194 25.26 -17.38 13.70
N ILE A 195 24.24 -17.17 14.53
CA ILE A 195 22.84 -17.11 14.08
C ILE A 195 22.63 -15.92 13.11
N LEU A 196 23.12 -14.72 13.48
CA LEU A 196 23.00 -13.55 12.61
C LEU A 196 23.77 -13.73 11.30
N GLY A 197 24.95 -14.34 11.35
CA GLY A 197 25.73 -14.70 10.17
C GLY A 197 24.99 -15.69 9.26
N ALA A 198 24.37 -16.70 9.84
CA ALA A 198 23.55 -17.67 9.09
C ALA A 198 22.33 -17.00 8.43
N ILE A 199 21.63 -16.12 9.17
CA ILE A 199 20.50 -15.32 8.63
C ILE A 199 20.96 -14.47 7.45
N LEU A 200 22.10 -13.79 7.57
CA LEU A 200 22.66 -12.96 6.50
C LEU A 200 23.01 -13.78 5.25
N VAL A 201 23.61 -14.96 5.44
CA VAL A 201 23.92 -15.87 4.32
C VAL A 201 22.64 -16.33 3.62
N VAL A 202 21.62 -16.75 4.37
CA VAL A 202 20.32 -17.15 3.82
C VAL A 202 19.69 -15.99 3.05
N PHE A 203 19.63 -14.80 3.66
CA PHE A 203 19.09 -13.62 3.01
C PHE A 203 19.82 -13.27 1.72
N THR A 204 21.16 -13.30 1.72
CA THR A 204 21.97 -13.06 0.51
C THR A 204 21.70 -14.10 -0.58
N ALA A 205 21.54 -15.38 -0.21
CA ALA A 205 21.22 -16.44 -1.15
C ALA A 205 19.82 -16.26 -1.76
N LEU A 206 18.84 -15.85 -0.99
CA LEU A 206 17.49 -15.53 -1.47
C LEU A 206 17.51 -14.35 -2.44
N GLN A 207 18.21 -13.27 -2.11
CA GLN A 207 18.39 -12.12 -3.02
C GLN A 207 19.07 -12.53 -4.33
N ALA A 208 20.11 -13.34 -4.24
CA ALA A 208 20.81 -13.83 -5.44
C ALA A 208 19.89 -14.71 -6.31
N SER A 209 19.00 -15.50 -5.70
CA SER A 209 18.01 -16.32 -6.43
C SER A 209 17.08 -15.45 -7.28
N SER A 210 16.46 -14.41 -6.69
CA SER A 210 15.58 -13.49 -7.41
C SER A 210 16.31 -12.70 -8.51
N LEU A 211 17.52 -12.22 -8.25
CA LEU A 211 18.34 -11.56 -9.28
C LEU A 211 18.67 -12.48 -10.46
N LEU A 212 18.98 -13.75 -10.19
CA LEU A 212 19.21 -14.75 -11.22
C LEU A 212 17.94 -15.08 -11.99
N ALA A 213 16.79 -15.13 -11.32
CA ALA A 213 15.49 -15.29 -11.98
C ALA A 213 15.22 -14.13 -12.94
N ALA A 214 15.36 -12.88 -12.49
CA ALA A 214 15.15 -11.69 -13.32
C ALA A 214 16.08 -11.63 -14.54
N SER A 215 17.37 -11.94 -14.35
CA SER A 215 18.34 -11.98 -15.47
C SER A 215 18.01 -13.10 -16.47
N SER A 216 17.56 -14.26 -15.96
CA SER A 216 17.20 -15.40 -16.81
C SER A 216 15.88 -15.18 -17.56
N PHE A 217 14.97 -14.38 -17.02
CA PHE A 217 13.75 -13.99 -17.71
C PHE A 217 14.06 -13.11 -18.91
N ARG A 218 14.85 -12.05 -18.73
CA ARG A 218 15.29 -11.20 -19.85
C ARG A 218 15.99 -11.98 -20.96
N ALA A 219 16.83 -12.95 -20.58
CA ALA A 219 17.49 -13.80 -21.57
C ALA A 219 16.48 -14.69 -22.31
N ALA A 220 15.44 -15.17 -21.66
CA ALA A 220 14.42 -16.02 -22.27
C ALA A 220 13.50 -15.26 -23.24
N GLU A 221 13.36 -13.95 -23.11
CA GLU A 221 12.62 -13.10 -24.06
C GLU A 221 13.36 -12.98 -25.42
N ASP A 222 14.69 -13.09 -25.41
CA ASP A 222 15.52 -13.02 -26.62
C ASP A 222 15.75 -14.40 -27.27
N GLU A 223 15.36 -15.50 -26.62
CA GLU A 223 15.52 -16.87 -27.12
C GLU A 223 14.33 -17.29 -28.00
N ASP A 224 14.58 -17.99 -29.10
CA ASP A 224 13.53 -18.58 -29.96
C ASP A 224 12.99 -19.87 -29.31
N LEU A 225 12.17 -19.70 -28.26
CA LEU A 225 11.56 -20.79 -27.52
C LEU A 225 10.16 -21.11 -28.03
N SER A 226 9.81 -22.39 -28.10
CA SER A 226 8.41 -22.76 -28.27
C SER A 226 7.58 -22.34 -27.03
N VAL A 227 6.27 -22.11 -27.20
CA VAL A 227 5.38 -21.71 -26.09
C VAL A 227 5.50 -22.64 -24.89
N SER A 228 5.56 -23.96 -25.12
CA SER A 228 5.70 -24.94 -24.02
C SER A 228 7.04 -24.86 -23.30
N GLN A 229 8.14 -24.57 -24.02
CA GLN A 229 9.45 -24.37 -23.43
C GLN A 229 9.50 -23.06 -22.64
N PHE A 230 8.90 -21.98 -23.15
CA PHE A 230 8.80 -20.71 -22.46
C PHE A 230 7.99 -20.83 -21.16
N VAL A 231 6.80 -21.47 -21.22
CA VAL A 231 6.00 -21.75 -20.01
C VAL A 231 6.78 -22.57 -18.97
N ALA A 232 7.49 -23.62 -19.40
CA ALA A 232 8.31 -24.41 -18.48
C ALA A 232 9.45 -23.60 -17.87
N ARG A 233 10.04 -22.66 -18.62
CA ARG A 233 11.03 -21.71 -18.13
C ARG A 233 10.42 -20.79 -17.08
N LEU A 234 9.27 -20.18 -17.35
CA LEU A 234 8.54 -19.30 -16.40
C LEU A 234 8.18 -20.02 -15.11
N GLN A 235 7.74 -21.27 -15.16
CA GLN A 235 7.49 -22.08 -13.98
C GLN A 235 8.75 -22.35 -13.13
N LYS A 236 9.91 -22.41 -13.78
CA LYS A 236 11.19 -22.53 -13.07
C LYS A 236 11.57 -21.21 -12.41
N LEU A 237 11.37 -20.08 -13.10
CA LEU A 237 11.67 -18.74 -12.58
C LEU A 237 10.76 -18.38 -11.40
N ASP A 238 9.46 -18.69 -11.48
CA ASP A 238 8.50 -18.53 -10.37
C ASP A 238 8.95 -19.26 -9.10
N ARG A 239 9.57 -20.45 -9.22
CA ARG A 239 10.15 -21.17 -8.07
C ARG A 239 11.46 -20.57 -7.52
N MET A 240 12.15 -19.78 -8.31
CA MET A 240 13.39 -19.11 -7.91
C MET A 240 13.11 -17.73 -7.30
N GLU A 241 11.95 -17.16 -7.64
CA GLU A 241 11.48 -15.89 -7.06
C GLU A 241 11.05 -16.11 -5.61
N VAL A 242 11.55 -15.25 -4.72
CA VAL A 242 11.29 -15.32 -3.26
C VAL A 242 10.60 -14.07 -2.74
N TYR A 243 10.54 -13.02 -3.56
CA TYR A 243 9.71 -11.86 -3.33
C TYR A 243 8.38 -12.05 -4.05
N ASP A 244 7.36 -11.34 -3.66
CA ASP A 244 6.01 -11.52 -4.21
C ASP A 244 5.85 -10.84 -5.58
N ASP A 245 6.75 -11.13 -6.49
CA ASP A 245 6.72 -10.67 -7.88
C ASP A 245 5.91 -11.65 -8.73
N SER A 246 4.72 -11.25 -9.10
CA SER A 246 3.78 -12.06 -9.87
C SER A 246 4.06 -12.10 -11.38
N THR A 247 5.09 -11.41 -11.87
CA THR A 247 5.42 -11.31 -13.30
C THR A 247 5.52 -12.67 -13.97
N TYR A 248 6.22 -13.64 -13.35
CA TYR A 248 6.38 -14.98 -13.94
C TYR A 248 5.07 -15.76 -13.97
N GLN A 249 4.23 -15.58 -12.96
CA GLN A 249 2.92 -16.23 -12.83
C GLN A 249 1.94 -15.72 -13.89
N ILE A 250 1.86 -14.40 -14.06
CA ILE A 250 1.02 -13.74 -15.08
C ILE A 250 1.42 -14.19 -16.47
N ASN A 251 2.73 -14.14 -16.79
CA ASN A 251 3.23 -14.57 -18.08
C ASN A 251 3.03 -16.07 -18.31
N ALA A 252 3.25 -16.91 -17.30
CA ALA A 252 3.01 -18.35 -17.39
C ALA A 252 1.54 -18.67 -17.62
N MET A 253 0.63 -17.98 -16.95
CA MET A 253 -0.82 -18.11 -17.13
C MET A 253 -1.25 -17.77 -18.57
N ALA A 254 -0.87 -16.58 -19.04
CA ALA A 254 -1.26 -16.09 -20.38
C ALA A 254 -0.71 -16.99 -21.50
N ASN A 255 0.56 -17.38 -21.41
CA ASN A 255 1.17 -18.22 -22.44
C ASN A 255 0.71 -19.70 -22.36
N ALA A 256 0.36 -20.20 -21.18
CA ALA A 256 -0.12 -21.56 -21.04
C ALA A 256 -1.47 -21.80 -21.77
N LEU A 257 -2.34 -20.81 -21.88
CA LEU A 257 -3.57 -20.89 -22.67
C LEU A 257 -3.28 -21.06 -24.18
N GLN A 258 -2.19 -20.47 -24.68
CA GLN A 258 -1.80 -20.60 -26.08
C GLN A 258 -1.32 -22.01 -26.46
N MET A 259 -1.04 -22.87 -25.47
CA MET A 259 -0.69 -24.27 -25.73
C MET A 259 -1.87 -25.10 -26.27
N ASP A 260 -3.10 -24.61 -26.11
CA ASP A 260 -4.36 -25.24 -26.55
C ASP A 260 -4.48 -26.76 -26.26
N ASN A 261 -4.05 -27.13 -25.07
CA ASN A 261 -4.14 -28.51 -24.59
C ASN A 261 -4.51 -28.58 -23.10
N VAL A 262 -4.86 -29.76 -22.63
CA VAL A 262 -5.28 -29.98 -21.22
C VAL A 262 -4.20 -29.57 -20.23
N THR A 263 -2.93 -29.80 -20.54
CA THR A 263 -1.81 -29.42 -19.67
C THR A 263 -1.70 -27.90 -19.57
N GLY A 264 -1.76 -27.18 -20.69
CA GLY A 264 -1.72 -25.71 -20.70
C GLY A 264 -2.88 -25.11 -19.94
N ARG A 265 -4.10 -25.59 -20.16
CA ARG A 265 -5.29 -25.15 -19.39
C ARG A 265 -5.14 -25.41 -17.91
N GLY A 266 -4.59 -26.56 -17.50
CA GLY A 266 -4.34 -26.87 -16.10
C GLY A 266 -3.29 -25.94 -15.44
N ILE A 267 -2.23 -25.61 -16.15
CA ILE A 267 -1.20 -24.63 -15.69
C ILE A 267 -1.83 -23.25 -15.54
N ALA A 268 -2.55 -22.77 -16.56
CA ALA A 268 -3.21 -21.48 -16.53
C ALA A 268 -4.22 -21.36 -15.38
N ALA A 269 -5.06 -22.36 -15.17
CA ALA A 269 -6.02 -22.41 -14.06
C ALA A 269 -5.32 -22.37 -12.70
N GLY A 270 -4.18 -23.07 -12.54
CA GLY A 270 -3.39 -23.07 -11.32
C GLY A 270 -2.86 -21.68 -10.98
N TYR A 271 -2.33 -20.96 -11.96
CA TYR A 271 -1.82 -19.61 -11.78
C TYR A 271 -2.94 -18.58 -11.60
N ALA A 272 -4.03 -18.66 -12.37
CA ALA A 272 -5.18 -17.78 -12.17
C ALA A 272 -5.70 -17.84 -10.71
N LYS A 273 -5.88 -19.06 -10.19
CA LYS A 273 -6.27 -19.25 -8.80
C LYS A 273 -5.25 -18.70 -7.78
N LYS A 274 -3.95 -18.81 -8.08
CA LYS A 274 -2.88 -18.29 -7.22
C LYS A 274 -2.91 -16.75 -7.20
N LEU A 275 -3.04 -16.12 -8.37
CA LEU A 275 -3.14 -14.67 -8.52
C LEU A 275 -4.40 -14.11 -7.85
N GLU A 276 -5.55 -14.73 -8.09
CA GLU A 276 -6.82 -14.37 -7.44
C GLU A 276 -6.72 -14.43 -5.90
N ALA A 277 -6.04 -15.44 -5.38
CA ALA A 277 -5.90 -15.64 -3.93
C ALA A 277 -5.10 -14.55 -3.22
N THR A 278 -4.29 -13.76 -3.95
CA THR A 278 -3.59 -12.60 -3.38
C THR A 278 -4.55 -11.46 -3.05
N GLY A 279 -5.65 -11.33 -3.79
CA GLY A 279 -6.58 -10.19 -3.71
C GLY A 279 -6.00 -8.88 -4.20
N GLU A 280 -4.77 -8.86 -4.70
CA GLU A 280 -4.10 -7.67 -5.21
C GLU A 280 -4.71 -7.20 -6.53
N PHE A 281 -4.82 -5.88 -6.70
CA PHE A 281 -5.47 -5.28 -7.86
C PHE A 281 -4.86 -5.77 -9.16
N ASP A 282 -3.54 -5.64 -9.34
CA ASP A 282 -2.86 -6.01 -10.58
C ASP A 282 -2.99 -7.52 -10.87
N ASN A 283 -2.85 -8.35 -9.85
CA ASN A 283 -2.96 -9.80 -9.98
C ASN A 283 -4.37 -10.23 -10.41
N CYS A 284 -5.39 -9.66 -9.78
CA CYS A 284 -6.78 -9.91 -10.11
C CYS A 284 -7.15 -9.36 -11.50
N TYR A 285 -6.67 -8.15 -11.85
CA TYR A 285 -6.84 -7.55 -13.16
C TYR A 285 -6.30 -8.46 -14.27
N HIS A 286 -5.06 -8.92 -14.13
CA HIS A 286 -4.44 -9.79 -15.13
C HIS A 286 -5.07 -11.18 -15.18
N ALA A 287 -5.51 -11.73 -14.03
CA ALA A 287 -6.24 -12.99 -14.04
C ALA A 287 -7.59 -12.86 -14.77
N ALA A 288 -8.32 -11.76 -14.56
CA ALA A 288 -9.55 -11.48 -15.28
C ALA A 288 -9.28 -11.35 -16.79
N ALA A 289 -8.32 -10.50 -17.18
CA ALA A 289 -8.02 -10.20 -18.58
C ALA A 289 -7.47 -11.39 -19.37
N TYR A 290 -6.54 -12.16 -18.77
CA TYR A 290 -5.76 -13.17 -19.51
C TYR A 290 -6.18 -14.61 -19.24
N TYR A 291 -7.08 -14.85 -18.29
CA TYR A 291 -7.59 -16.19 -18.04
C TYR A 291 -9.10 -16.28 -18.20
N TYR A 292 -9.88 -15.50 -17.42
CA TYR A 292 -11.33 -15.61 -17.43
C TYR A 292 -11.96 -15.10 -18.73
N LEU A 293 -11.53 -13.95 -19.26
CA LEU A 293 -12.07 -13.38 -20.49
C LEU A 293 -11.82 -14.28 -21.72
N PRO A 294 -10.61 -14.80 -22.00
CA PRO A 294 -10.39 -15.71 -23.12
C PRO A 294 -11.17 -17.01 -23.03
N LEU A 295 -11.51 -17.47 -21.82
CA LEU A 295 -12.33 -18.66 -21.61
C LEU A 295 -13.85 -18.38 -21.62
N ARG A 296 -14.24 -17.11 -21.81
CA ARG A 296 -15.65 -16.66 -21.77
C ARG A 296 -16.34 -16.98 -20.42
N ASP A 297 -15.55 -17.10 -19.33
CA ASP A 297 -16.09 -17.21 -17.97
C ASP A 297 -16.37 -15.80 -17.41
N PHE A 298 -17.48 -15.21 -17.85
CA PHE A 298 -17.86 -13.84 -17.46
C PHE A 298 -18.13 -13.71 -15.97
N THR A 299 -18.70 -14.74 -15.35
CA THR A 299 -18.90 -14.76 -13.89
C THR A 299 -17.56 -14.67 -13.13
N GLY A 300 -16.59 -15.46 -13.52
CA GLY A 300 -15.22 -15.40 -12.99
C GLY A 300 -14.55 -14.06 -13.27
N PHE A 301 -14.69 -13.54 -14.49
CA PHE A 301 -14.11 -12.28 -14.93
C PHE A 301 -14.57 -11.09 -14.05
N PHE A 302 -15.88 -10.89 -13.89
CA PHE A 302 -16.43 -9.81 -13.07
C PHE A 302 -16.10 -10.01 -11.58
N ARG A 303 -16.21 -11.23 -11.09
CA ARG A 303 -15.90 -11.52 -9.69
C ARG A 303 -14.45 -11.19 -9.35
N VAL A 304 -13.50 -11.64 -10.15
CA VAL A 304 -12.07 -11.50 -9.86
C VAL A 304 -11.62 -10.05 -10.04
N SER A 305 -12.02 -9.38 -11.12
CA SER A 305 -11.68 -7.96 -11.34
C SER A 305 -12.20 -7.07 -10.21
N GLN A 306 -13.40 -7.33 -9.69
CA GLN A 306 -13.99 -6.57 -8.59
C GLN A 306 -13.36 -6.90 -7.23
N VAL A 307 -12.88 -8.13 -7.00
CA VAL A 307 -12.12 -8.47 -5.79
C VAL A 307 -10.84 -7.63 -5.71
N GLY A 308 -10.06 -7.57 -6.79
CA GLY A 308 -8.88 -6.73 -6.85
C GLY A 308 -9.18 -5.25 -6.69
N LEU A 309 -10.27 -4.76 -7.32
CA LEU A 309 -10.69 -3.37 -7.22
C LEU A 309 -10.97 -2.94 -5.76
N MET A 310 -11.48 -3.83 -4.92
CA MET A 310 -11.76 -3.48 -3.52
C MET A 310 -10.50 -3.20 -2.70
N GLN A 311 -9.34 -3.70 -3.12
CA GLN A 311 -8.06 -3.32 -2.52
C GLN A 311 -7.69 -1.86 -2.83
N GLU A 312 -8.00 -1.41 -4.04
CA GLU A 312 -7.77 -0.06 -4.54
C GLU A 312 -9.04 0.81 -4.54
N ALA A 313 -10.01 0.47 -3.69
CA ALA A 313 -11.36 1.01 -3.76
C ALA A 313 -11.46 2.55 -3.68
N SER A 314 -10.52 3.22 -3.00
CA SER A 314 -10.48 4.68 -2.93
C SER A 314 -9.79 5.34 -4.13
N ASN A 315 -9.10 4.57 -4.98
CA ASN A 315 -8.33 5.06 -6.12
C ASN A 315 -9.22 5.22 -7.37
N PRO A 316 -9.48 6.45 -7.87
CA PRO A 316 -10.29 6.65 -9.06
C PRO A 316 -9.68 6.01 -10.31
N ASP A 317 -8.34 5.91 -10.41
CA ASP A 317 -7.68 5.31 -11.54
C ASP A 317 -7.88 3.79 -11.60
N ALA A 318 -8.04 3.12 -10.46
CA ALA A 318 -8.38 1.70 -10.42
C ALA A 318 -9.78 1.44 -11.00
N TRP A 319 -10.77 2.27 -10.63
CA TRP A 319 -12.13 2.18 -11.20
C TRP A 319 -12.13 2.44 -12.71
N ASN A 320 -11.37 3.46 -13.16
CA ASN A 320 -11.20 3.74 -14.58
C ASN A 320 -10.51 2.57 -15.32
N SER A 321 -9.51 1.95 -14.72
CA SER A 321 -8.81 0.81 -15.32
C SER A 321 -9.71 -0.41 -15.48
N ILE A 322 -10.55 -0.71 -14.48
CA ILE A 322 -11.54 -1.79 -14.57
C ILE A 322 -12.61 -1.45 -15.61
N THR A 323 -13.09 -0.21 -15.67
CA THR A 323 -14.06 0.19 -16.70
C THR A 323 -13.46 0.06 -18.09
N ASN A 324 -12.20 0.48 -18.29
CA ASN A 324 -11.49 0.28 -19.56
C ASN A 324 -11.34 -1.21 -19.92
N LEU A 325 -11.06 -2.07 -18.91
CA LEU A 325 -11.00 -3.51 -19.14
C LEU A 325 -12.35 -4.05 -19.63
N TYR A 326 -13.46 -3.59 -19.04
CA TYR A 326 -14.81 -4.00 -19.47
C TYR A 326 -15.14 -3.47 -20.87
N THR A 327 -14.75 -2.24 -21.18
CA THR A 327 -14.90 -1.65 -22.52
C THR A 327 -14.14 -2.46 -23.56
N GLN A 328 -12.86 -2.76 -23.31
CA GLN A 328 -12.04 -3.57 -24.21
C GLN A 328 -12.54 -5.01 -24.35
N ALA A 329 -13.10 -5.57 -23.28
CA ALA A 329 -13.74 -6.88 -23.34
C ALA A 329 -14.98 -6.84 -24.24
N ALA A 330 -15.86 -5.86 -24.06
CA ALA A 330 -17.07 -5.70 -24.84
C ALA A 330 -16.80 -5.57 -26.36
N GLN A 331 -15.69 -4.89 -26.72
CA GLN A 331 -15.26 -4.78 -28.13
C GLN A 331 -14.85 -6.12 -28.78
N GLN A 332 -14.50 -7.13 -27.99
CA GLN A 332 -14.02 -8.43 -28.47
C GLN A 332 -15.10 -9.51 -28.46
N LEU A 333 -16.31 -9.16 -28.03
CA LEU A 333 -17.42 -10.10 -27.87
C LEU A 333 -18.35 -10.06 -29.07
N GLU A 334 -18.85 -11.24 -29.45
CA GLU A 334 -19.92 -11.38 -30.45
C GLU A 334 -21.27 -10.96 -29.83
N PRO A 335 -22.29 -10.62 -30.67
CA PRO A 335 -23.59 -10.15 -30.17
C PRO A 335 -24.21 -11.04 -29.06
N GLU A 336 -24.19 -12.37 -29.27
CA GLU A 336 -24.75 -13.33 -28.30
C GLU A 336 -23.98 -13.31 -26.97
N GLU A 337 -22.67 -13.10 -27.00
CA GLU A 337 -21.83 -13.00 -25.80
C GLU A 337 -22.06 -11.70 -25.06
N LEU A 338 -22.35 -10.59 -25.77
CA LEU A 338 -22.67 -9.29 -25.15
C LEU A 338 -23.94 -9.34 -24.32
N GLU A 339 -24.98 -10.08 -24.76
CA GLU A 339 -26.21 -10.26 -24.00
C GLU A 339 -25.94 -10.87 -22.61
N GLU A 340 -25.00 -11.83 -22.52
CA GLU A 340 -24.57 -12.43 -21.24
C GLU A 340 -23.64 -11.50 -20.43
N PHE A 341 -22.87 -10.65 -21.10
CA PHE A 341 -21.86 -9.81 -20.48
C PHE A 341 -22.41 -8.52 -19.86
N LEU A 342 -23.38 -7.86 -20.49
CA LEU A 342 -23.93 -6.57 -20.07
C LEU A 342 -24.48 -6.52 -18.64
N PRO A 343 -25.18 -7.55 -18.13
CA PRO A 343 -25.64 -7.54 -16.73
C PRO A 343 -24.52 -7.39 -15.71
N GLY A 344 -23.34 -7.94 -15.98
CA GLY A 344 -22.16 -7.79 -15.11
C GLY A 344 -21.62 -6.38 -15.09
N ILE A 345 -21.74 -5.61 -16.18
CA ILE A 345 -21.38 -4.19 -16.21
C ILE A 345 -22.42 -3.38 -15.43
N ALA A 346 -23.69 -3.68 -15.57
CA ALA A 346 -24.75 -3.00 -14.79
C ALA A 346 -24.59 -3.23 -13.28
N ASP A 347 -24.26 -4.44 -12.85
CA ASP A 347 -23.94 -4.75 -11.45
C ASP A 347 -22.71 -3.98 -10.96
N PHE A 348 -21.71 -3.79 -11.80
CA PHE A 348 -20.54 -2.99 -11.48
C PHE A 348 -20.88 -1.49 -11.33
N ALA A 349 -21.70 -0.94 -12.22
CA ALA A 349 -22.17 0.45 -12.13
C ALA A 349 -22.97 0.69 -10.83
N ALA A 350 -23.85 -0.23 -10.46
CA ALA A 350 -24.59 -0.19 -9.21
C ALA A 350 -23.65 -0.22 -7.98
N LYS A 351 -22.58 -1.02 -8.02
CA LYS A 351 -21.56 -1.05 -6.95
C LYS A 351 -20.79 0.25 -6.84
N LEU A 352 -20.48 0.93 -7.95
CA LEU A 352 -19.85 2.25 -7.93
C LEU A 352 -20.76 3.28 -7.27
N GLU A 353 -22.06 3.25 -7.58
CA GLU A 353 -23.05 4.12 -6.97
C GLU A 353 -23.17 3.87 -5.46
N ASP A 354 -23.31 2.62 -5.04
CA ASP A 354 -23.33 2.23 -3.62
C ASP A 354 -22.06 2.66 -2.88
N PHE A 355 -20.91 2.47 -3.52
CA PHE A 355 -19.64 2.90 -2.96
C PHE A 355 -19.57 4.41 -2.76
N ASN A 356 -20.03 5.20 -3.72
CA ASN A 356 -20.10 6.64 -3.63
C ASN A 356 -21.09 7.14 -2.56
N HIS A 357 -22.17 6.38 -2.27
CA HIS A 357 -23.15 6.68 -1.24
C HIS A 357 -22.77 6.16 0.17
N SER A 358 -21.65 5.44 0.32
CA SER A 358 -21.24 4.82 1.60
C SER A 358 -20.70 5.78 2.67
N GLY A 359 -20.95 7.10 2.54
CA GLY A 359 -20.52 8.13 3.50
C GLY A 359 -19.06 8.56 3.35
N ARG A 360 -18.48 8.36 2.18
CA ARG A 360 -17.12 8.80 1.84
C ARG A 360 -17.02 10.33 1.77
N LEU A 361 -15.82 10.84 2.05
CA LEU A 361 -15.54 12.27 1.95
C LEU A 361 -15.41 12.73 0.50
N GLU A 362 -15.01 11.84 -0.40
CA GLU A 362 -14.84 12.11 -1.82
C GLU A 362 -15.48 10.97 -2.62
N GLN A 363 -16.21 11.33 -3.67
CA GLN A 363 -16.81 10.39 -4.59
C GLN A 363 -15.82 10.00 -5.67
N ILE A 364 -15.88 8.76 -6.12
CA ILE A 364 -15.17 8.31 -7.31
C ILE A 364 -15.87 8.91 -8.53
N VAL A 365 -15.11 9.68 -9.31
CA VAL A 365 -15.54 10.26 -10.58
C VAL A 365 -14.77 9.57 -11.70
N LEU A 366 -15.51 8.94 -12.60
CA LEU A 366 -14.91 8.32 -13.77
C LEU A 366 -14.57 9.37 -14.84
N LYS A 367 -13.68 9.00 -15.77
CA LYS A 367 -13.47 9.75 -17.00
C LYS A 367 -14.76 9.75 -17.82
N GLU A 368 -14.98 10.82 -18.60
CA GLU A 368 -16.21 11.03 -19.36
C GLU A 368 -16.53 9.84 -20.29
N GLU A 369 -15.52 9.29 -20.96
CA GLU A 369 -15.65 8.12 -21.82
C GLU A 369 -16.11 6.86 -21.07
N ASN A 370 -15.54 6.63 -19.87
CA ASN A 370 -15.88 5.48 -19.04
C ASN A 370 -17.29 5.61 -18.43
N GLN A 371 -17.66 6.81 -18.03
CA GLN A 371 -19.00 7.07 -17.54
C GLN A 371 -20.04 6.84 -18.66
N ALA A 372 -19.79 7.37 -19.87
CA ALA A 372 -20.66 7.18 -21.00
C ALA A 372 -20.84 5.70 -21.38
N PHE A 373 -19.76 4.91 -21.34
CA PHE A 373 -19.84 3.46 -21.54
C PHE A 373 -20.73 2.77 -20.50
N LEU A 374 -20.55 3.07 -19.21
CA LEU A 374 -21.37 2.49 -18.14
C LEU A 374 -22.84 2.88 -18.28
N ASP A 375 -23.13 4.15 -18.55
CA ASP A 375 -24.51 4.66 -18.68
C ASP A 375 -25.25 3.96 -19.84
N ILE A 376 -24.57 3.76 -20.96
CA ILE A 376 -25.12 3.04 -22.12
C ILE A 376 -25.33 1.56 -21.79
N ALA A 377 -24.33 0.90 -21.18
CA ALA A 377 -24.44 -0.52 -20.84
C ALA A 377 -25.58 -0.78 -19.83
N VAL A 378 -25.76 0.10 -18.86
CA VAL A 378 -26.89 0.04 -17.92
C VAL A 378 -28.22 0.21 -18.66
N SER A 379 -28.33 1.22 -19.53
CA SER A 379 -29.54 1.47 -20.32
C SER A 379 -29.92 0.29 -21.24
N LEU A 380 -28.93 -0.35 -21.87
CA LEU A 380 -29.12 -1.54 -22.69
C LEU A 380 -29.63 -2.72 -21.85
N THR A 381 -29.05 -2.92 -20.68
CA THR A 381 -29.49 -3.98 -19.75
C THR A 381 -30.91 -3.75 -19.26
N GLU A 382 -31.26 -2.52 -18.83
CA GLU A 382 -32.58 -2.17 -18.33
C GLU A 382 -33.68 -2.26 -19.42
N SER A 383 -33.33 -1.93 -20.67
CA SER A 383 -34.28 -2.06 -21.79
C SER A 383 -34.47 -3.48 -22.27
N GLY A 384 -33.64 -4.43 -21.80
CA GLY A 384 -33.62 -5.80 -22.31
C GLY A 384 -33.25 -5.87 -23.81
N ALA A 385 -32.30 -5.03 -24.22
CA ALA A 385 -31.81 -5.00 -25.59
C ALA A 385 -31.17 -6.36 -25.95
N ASP A 386 -31.48 -6.86 -27.14
CA ASP A 386 -30.83 -8.05 -27.67
C ASP A 386 -29.36 -7.77 -28.06
N GLY A 387 -28.58 -8.83 -28.22
CA GLY A 387 -27.14 -8.73 -28.49
C GLY A 387 -26.81 -7.93 -29.75
N GLU A 388 -27.58 -8.04 -30.82
CA GLU A 388 -27.37 -7.30 -32.07
C GLU A 388 -27.59 -5.78 -31.88
N THR A 389 -28.65 -5.40 -31.17
CA THR A 389 -28.90 -3.99 -30.81
C THR A 389 -27.79 -3.44 -29.91
N ALA A 390 -27.38 -4.20 -28.90
CA ALA A 390 -26.31 -3.83 -28.01
C ALA A 390 -24.97 -3.63 -28.74
N TYR A 391 -24.62 -4.58 -29.62
CA TYR A 391 -23.43 -4.52 -30.45
C TYR A 391 -23.42 -3.27 -31.34
N GLY A 392 -24.52 -3.00 -32.03
CA GLY A 392 -24.62 -1.82 -32.91
C GLY A 392 -24.48 -0.50 -32.19
N ILE A 393 -25.01 -0.37 -30.95
CA ILE A 393 -24.92 0.84 -30.15
C ILE A 393 -23.52 1.00 -29.58
N LEU A 394 -22.93 -0.07 -29.01
CA LEU A 394 -21.59 -0.02 -28.40
C LEU A 394 -20.51 0.21 -29.46
N SER A 395 -20.60 -0.43 -30.66
CA SER A 395 -19.65 -0.19 -31.75
C SER A 395 -19.71 1.28 -32.23
N ALA A 396 -20.90 1.87 -32.31
CA ALA A 396 -21.03 3.29 -32.63
C ALA A 396 -20.44 4.24 -31.58
N LEU A 397 -20.55 3.89 -30.27
CA LEU A 397 -19.95 4.66 -29.19
C LEU A 397 -18.42 4.57 -29.24
N LEU A 398 -17.88 3.38 -29.50
CA LEU A 398 -16.46 3.07 -29.40
C LEU A 398 -15.66 3.38 -30.66
N GLY A 399 -16.35 3.84 -31.72
CA GLY A 399 -15.75 4.39 -32.94
C GLY A 399 -15.28 3.34 -33.95
N GLU A 400 -15.92 2.15 -33.98
CA GLU A 400 -15.77 1.12 -34.99
C GLU A 400 -16.76 1.26 -36.16
#